data_7f101fb2d298b1578b54b082dfd4a221
#
_entry.id   7f101fb2d298b1578b54b082dfd4a221
#
_cell.length_a   1.000
_cell.length_b   1.000
_cell.length_c   1.000
_cell.angle_alpha   90.00
_cell.angle_beta   90.00
_cell.angle_gamma   90.00
#
_symmetry.space_group_name_H-M   'P 1'
#
loop_
_entity.id
_entity.type
_entity.pdbx_description
1 polymer ?
#
loop_
_entity_poly.entity_id
_entity_poly.type
_entity_poly.pdbx_seq_one_letter_code
_entity_poly.pdbx_strand_id
1 'polypeptide(L)'
;MEFVSGNIFIREMALPKKGDVVQGHTHNFDHTTYVVRGSVRIESLNPDGSVKQSAVKTAKDGKNWVLIKAEVCHRITALEDNTMAHCIYAHRTPQGDVHQVNTGWLDGVR
;
A
#
# COMPACT_ATOMS: atom_id res chain seq x y z
N MET A 1 1.91 -11.41 -1.87
CA MET A 1 3.06 -11.79 -1.03
C MET A 1 3.28 -10.71 0.03
N GLU A 2 3.65 -11.11 1.21
CA GLU A 2 3.93 -10.18 2.30
C GLU A 2 5.30 -10.48 2.87
N PHE A 3 6.04 -9.45 3.22
CA PHE A 3 7.35 -9.64 3.85
C PHE A 3 7.70 -8.48 4.77
N VAL A 4 8.58 -8.76 5.72
CA VAL A 4 9.04 -7.80 6.72
C VAL A 4 10.55 -7.71 6.61
N SER A 5 11.07 -6.50 6.55
CA SER A 5 12.49 -6.23 6.56
C SER A 5 12.76 -5.20 7.67
N GLY A 6 13.40 -5.65 8.75
CA GLY A 6 13.54 -4.82 9.94
C GLY A 6 12.17 -4.48 10.50
N ASN A 7 11.87 -3.19 10.60
CA ASN A 7 10.55 -2.73 11.04
C ASN A 7 9.66 -2.26 9.87
N ILE A 8 10.01 -2.60 8.65
CA ILE A 8 9.23 -2.24 7.46
C ILE A 8 8.43 -3.45 7.01
N PHE A 9 7.12 -3.26 6.87
CA PHE A 9 6.21 -4.25 6.31
C PHE A 9 5.88 -3.87 4.88
N ILE A 10 5.93 -4.84 3.97
CA ILE A 10 5.57 -4.65 2.57
C ILE A 10 4.60 -5.74 2.16
N ARG A 11 3.46 -5.32 1.63
CA ARG A 11 2.49 -6.23 1.01
C ARG A 11 2.50 -6.00 -0.48
N GLU A 12 2.81 -7.05 -1.23
CA GLU A 12 2.79 -7.03 -2.68
C GLU A 12 1.40 -7.38 -3.19
N MET A 13 0.85 -6.51 -4.03
CA MET A 13 -0.48 -6.67 -4.60
C MET A 13 -0.35 -6.83 -6.11
N ALA A 14 -0.57 -8.06 -6.58
CA ALA A 14 -0.55 -8.38 -8.00
C ALA A 14 -1.95 -8.18 -8.58
N LEU A 15 -2.03 -7.42 -9.65
CA LEU A 15 -3.27 -7.11 -10.36
C LEU A 15 -3.03 -7.47 -11.84
N PRO A 16 -3.12 -8.77 -12.18
CA PRO A 16 -2.69 -9.24 -13.52
C PRO A 16 -3.53 -8.73 -14.66
N LYS A 17 -4.79 -8.38 -14.42
CA LYS A 17 -5.70 -7.94 -15.48
C LYS A 17 -6.28 -6.58 -15.19
N LYS A 18 -6.42 -5.77 -16.24
CA LYS A 18 -7.16 -4.52 -16.18
C LYS A 18 -8.53 -4.76 -15.54
N GLY A 19 -8.87 -3.92 -14.57
CA GLY A 19 -10.13 -4.04 -13.84
C GLY A 19 -10.03 -4.85 -12.56
N ASP A 20 -8.93 -5.53 -12.30
CA ASP A 20 -8.72 -6.21 -11.03
C ASP A 20 -8.72 -5.21 -9.88
N VAL A 21 -9.32 -5.60 -8.77
CA VAL A 21 -9.55 -4.72 -7.62
C VAL A 21 -8.96 -5.33 -6.37
N VAL A 22 -8.24 -4.50 -5.59
CA VAL A 22 -7.91 -4.81 -4.21
C VAL A 22 -8.78 -3.93 -3.33
N GLN A 23 -9.63 -4.57 -2.55
CA GLN A 23 -10.48 -3.89 -1.60
C GLN A 23 -9.68 -3.66 -0.33
N GLY A 24 -9.48 -2.40 0.01
CA GLY A 24 -8.77 -2.04 1.23
C GLY A 24 -9.68 -2.06 2.45
N HIS A 25 -9.06 -1.92 3.59
CA HIS A 25 -9.75 -1.75 4.86
C HIS A 25 -9.05 -0.65 5.64
N THR A 26 -9.69 -0.15 6.68
CA THR A 26 -9.11 0.92 7.49
C THR A 26 -8.03 0.39 8.42
N HIS A 27 -7.02 1.21 8.64
CA HIS A 27 -5.96 0.97 9.62
C HIS A 27 -5.88 2.15 10.57
N ASN A 28 -5.33 1.95 11.75
CA ASN A 28 -5.10 3.02 12.69
C ASN A 28 -3.74 3.72 12.49
N PHE A 29 -3.16 3.58 11.32
CA PHE A 29 -1.87 4.18 10.96
C PHE A 29 -1.85 4.53 9.47
N ASP A 30 -0.98 5.48 9.11
CA ASP A 30 -0.75 5.85 7.71
C ASP A 30 0.09 4.78 7.02
N HIS A 31 -0.11 4.64 5.71
CA HIS A 31 0.75 3.78 4.89
C HIS A 31 0.87 4.36 3.48
N THR A 32 1.88 3.89 2.74
CA THR A 32 2.11 4.32 1.37
C THR A 32 1.79 3.19 0.42
N THR A 33 1.09 3.52 -0.66
CA THR A 33 0.93 2.62 -1.80
C THR A 33 1.87 3.08 -2.89
N TYR A 34 2.69 2.18 -3.40
CA TYR A 34 3.68 2.44 -4.44
C TYR A 34 3.37 1.57 -5.66
N VAL A 35 3.20 2.20 -6.83
CA VAL A 35 2.94 1.47 -8.07
C VAL A 35 4.27 1.08 -8.70
N VAL A 36 4.55 -0.22 -8.67
CA VAL A 36 5.81 -0.78 -9.18
C VAL A 36 5.78 -0.94 -10.69
N ARG A 37 4.62 -1.32 -11.22
CA ARG A 37 4.44 -1.61 -12.63
C ARG A 37 2.98 -1.36 -13.01
N GLY A 38 2.75 -0.80 -14.18
CA GLY A 38 1.40 -0.53 -14.65
C GLY A 38 0.81 0.75 -14.07
N SER A 39 -0.50 0.77 -13.92
CA SER A 39 -1.23 1.93 -13.42
C SER A 39 -2.48 1.52 -12.64
N VAL A 40 -2.84 2.36 -11.68
CA VAL A 40 -4.01 2.11 -10.82
C VAL A 40 -4.83 3.38 -10.64
N ARG A 41 -6.12 3.18 -10.35
CA ARG A 41 -6.97 4.20 -9.73
C ARG A 41 -7.08 3.86 -8.26
N ILE A 42 -6.76 4.82 -7.41
CA ILE A 42 -6.90 4.68 -5.96
C ILE A 42 -8.04 5.59 -5.54
N GLU A 43 -9.02 5.01 -4.84
CA GLU A 43 -10.21 5.74 -4.39
C GLU A 43 -10.32 5.64 -2.89
N SER A 44 -10.53 6.77 -2.21
CA SER A 44 -10.97 6.77 -0.83
C SER A 44 -12.48 6.73 -0.80
N LEU A 45 -13.04 5.99 0.16
CA LEU A 45 -14.46 5.70 0.20
C LEU A 45 -15.09 6.29 1.47
N ASN A 46 -16.30 6.81 1.31
CA ASN A 46 -17.16 7.17 2.43
C ASN A 46 -17.74 5.91 3.09
N PRO A 47 -18.28 6.02 4.31
CA PRO A 47 -18.88 4.85 4.98
C PRO A 47 -19.98 4.16 4.19
N ASP A 48 -20.69 4.89 3.32
CA ASP A 48 -21.75 4.34 2.47
C ASP A 48 -21.22 3.67 1.21
N GLY A 49 -19.88 3.64 1.02
CA GLY A 49 -19.24 3.05 -0.14
C GLY A 49 -19.06 3.99 -1.33
N SER A 50 -19.58 5.21 -1.26
CA SER A 50 -19.39 6.19 -2.32
C SER A 50 -17.97 6.71 -2.33
N VAL A 51 -17.49 7.14 -3.50
CA VAL A 51 -16.13 7.65 -3.67
C VAL A 51 -16.03 9.06 -3.11
N LYS A 52 -15.07 9.27 -2.21
CA LYS A 52 -14.78 10.58 -1.63
C LYS A 52 -13.71 11.31 -2.45
N GLN A 53 -12.60 10.64 -2.75
CA GLN A 53 -11.50 11.17 -3.53
C GLN A 53 -10.97 10.07 -4.45
N SER A 54 -10.32 10.49 -5.53
CA SER A 54 -9.77 9.57 -6.53
C SER A 54 -8.46 10.13 -7.06
N ALA A 55 -7.50 9.23 -7.31
CA ALA A 55 -6.23 9.57 -7.94
C ALA A 55 -5.80 8.45 -8.88
N VAL A 56 -5.17 8.83 -9.98
CA VAL A 56 -4.56 7.87 -10.90
C VAL A 56 -3.05 7.93 -10.71
N LYS A 57 -2.41 6.78 -10.52
CA LYS A 57 -0.97 6.66 -10.35
C LYS A 57 -0.44 5.65 -11.35
N THR A 58 0.70 5.97 -11.96
CA THR A 58 1.33 5.11 -12.95
C THR A 58 2.83 5.02 -12.69
N ALA A 59 3.39 3.83 -12.90
CA ALA A 59 4.81 3.58 -12.69
C ALA A 59 5.70 4.45 -13.60
N LYS A 60 5.17 4.92 -14.72
CA LYS A 60 5.94 5.68 -15.73
C LYS A 60 6.22 7.12 -15.34
N ASP A 61 5.45 7.70 -14.45
CA ASP A 61 5.46 9.15 -14.22
C ASP A 61 6.40 9.59 -13.11
N GLY A 62 7.07 8.66 -12.42
CA GLY A 62 7.90 8.99 -11.28
C GLY A 62 7.12 9.52 -10.07
N LYS A 63 5.81 9.69 -10.19
CA LYS A 63 4.91 10.06 -9.10
C LYS A 63 3.95 8.89 -8.84
N ASN A 64 4.54 7.76 -8.58
CA ASN A 64 3.83 6.49 -8.54
C ASN A 64 3.56 6.03 -7.11
N TRP A 65 3.47 6.96 -6.18
CA TRP A 65 3.15 6.65 -4.80
C TRP A 65 2.06 7.58 -4.28
N VAL A 66 1.33 7.12 -3.27
CA VAL A 66 0.31 7.90 -2.60
C VAL A 66 0.28 7.53 -1.12
N LEU A 67 0.15 8.55 -0.27
CA LEU A 67 -0.04 8.35 1.16
C LEU A 67 -1.51 8.05 1.43
N ILE A 68 -1.79 6.94 2.09
CA ILE A 68 -3.12 6.59 2.57
C ILE A 68 -3.14 6.91 4.06
N LYS A 69 -3.97 7.85 4.45
CA LYS A 69 -4.08 8.29 5.84
C LYS A 69 -4.77 7.23 6.68
N ALA A 70 -4.40 7.20 7.96
CA ALA A 70 -5.08 6.36 8.95
C ALA A 70 -6.61 6.56 8.88
N GLU A 71 -7.34 5.50 9.15
CA GLU A 71 -8.82 5.47 9.20
C GLU A 71 -9.51 5.75 7.88
N VAL A 72 -8.78 5.76 6.75
CA VAL A 72 -9.36 5.94 5.43
C VAL A 72 -9.58 4.60 4.76
N CYS A 73 -10.83 4.28 4.44
CA CYS A 73 -11.14 3.12 3.61
C CYS A 73 -10.79 3.44 2.16
N HIS A 74 -10.11 2.54 1.48
CA HIS A 74 -9.68 2.78 0.11
C HIS A 74 -9.84 1.53 -0.76
N ARG A 75 -9.84 1.75 -2.06
CA ARG A 75 -9.96 0.72 -3.08
C ARG A 75 -8.96 1.01 -4.19
N ILE A 76 -8.29 -0.03 -4.68
CA ILE A 76 -7.30 0.08 -5.75
C ILE A 76 -7.78 -0.75 -6.93
N THR A 77 -7.87 -0.13 -8.11
CA THR A 77 -8.29 -0.79 -9.34
C THR A 77 -7.20 -0.68 -10.39
N ALA A 78 -6.84 -1.81 -10.99
CA ALA A 78 -5.87 -1.82 -12.08
C ALA A 78 -6.46 -1.17 -13.33
N LEU A 79 -5.71 -0.27 -13.95
CA LEU A 79 -6.11 0.41 -15.18
C LEU A 79 -5.49 -0.24 -16.42
N GLU A 80 -4.57 -1.17 -16.23
CA GLU A 80 -3.96 -1.93 -17.31
C GLU A 80 -3.57 -3.32 -16.83
N ASP A 81 -3.29 -4.23 -17.77
CA ASP A 81 -2.84 -5.58 -17.44
C ASP A 81 -1.46 -5.55 -16.79
N ASN A 82 -1.13 -6.59 -16.05
CA ASN A 82 0.18 -6.79 -15.45
C ASN A 82 0.59 -5.67 -14.51
N THR A 83 -0.34 -5.18 -13.72
CA THR A 83 -0.11 -4.12 -12.73
C THR A 83 0.36 -4.73 -11.41
N MET A 84 1.28 -4.04 -10.74
CA MET A 84 1.81 -4.43 -9.45
C MET A 84 1.92 -3.20 -8.56
N ALA A 85 1.41 -3.29 -7.35
CA ALA A 85 1.53 -2.23 -6.35
C ALA A 85 1.99 -2.82 -5.01
N HIS A 86 2.68 -2.00 -4.24
CA HIS A 86 3.13 -2.35 -2.89
C HIS A 86 2.44 -1.46 -1.86
N CYS A 87 1.98 -2.06 -0.79
CA CYS A 87 1.54 -1.34 0.41
C CYS A 87 2.70 -1.39 1.40
N ILE A 88 3.20 -0.24 1.83
CA ILE A 88 4.43 -0.12 2.62
C ILE A 88 4.13 0.70 3.87
N TYR A 89 4.49 0.16 5.04
CA TYR A 89 4.34 0.87 6.31
C TYR A 89 5.32 0.34 7.35
N ALA A 90 5.50 1.12 8.41
CA ALA A 90 6.27 0.65 9.56
C ALA A 90 5.48 -0.45 10.27
N HIS A 91 6.14 -1.56 10.55
CA HIS A 91 5.51 -2.69 11.24
C HIS A 91 5.09 -2.25 12.64
N ARG A 92 3.86 -2.58 13.01
CA ARG A 92 3.25 -2.12 14.27
C ARG A 92 3.11 -3.25 15.27
N THR A 93 3.25 -2.90 16.54
CA THR A 93 2.89 -3.80 17.64
C THR A 93 1.36 -3.90 17.74
N PRO A 94 0.83 -4.87 18.51
CA PRO A 94 -0.62 -4.94 18.73
C PRO A 94 -1.21 -3.65 19.35
N GLN A 95 -0.38 -2.85 20.05
CA GLN A 95 -0.80 -1.58 20.64
C GLN A 95 -0.74 -0.42 19.64
N GLY A 96 -0.30 -0.66 18.39
CA GLY A 96 -0.22 0.36 17.35
C GLY A 96 1.08 1.14 17.31
N ASP A 97 2.03 0.87 18.19
CA ASP A 97 3.33 1.51 18.19
C ASP A 97 4.23 0.93 17.11
N VAL A 98 5.18 1.72 16.61
CA VAL A 98 6.16 1.22 15.65
C VAL A 98 6.99 0.13 16.30
N HIS A 99 7.07 -1.02 15.64
CA HIS A 99 7.88 -2.13 16.11
C HIS A 99 9.36 -1.78 15.95
N GLN A 100 10.07 -1.67 17.06
CA GLN A 100 11.50 -1.37 17.04
C GLN A 100 12.29 -2.65 16.86
N VAL A 101 13.14 -2.69 15.86
CA VAL A 101 14.05 -3.80 15.62
C VAL A 101 15.47 -3.29 15.75
N ASN A 102 16.19 -3.81 16.71
CA ASN A 102 17.58 -3.45 16.94
C ASN A 102 18.45 -4.43 16.16
N THR A 103 18.99 -3.96 15.05
CA THR A 103 19.77 -4.83 14.15
C THR A 103 21.18 -4.34 14.02
N GLY A 104 22.13 -5.28 13.96
CA GLY A 104 23.45 -5.02 13.47
C GLY A 104 23.43 -5.15 11.94
N TRP A 105 23.33 -4.05 11.29
CA TRP A 105 23.03 -3.99 9.87
C TRP A 105 24.01 -4.80 9.00
N LEU A 106 25.31 -4.77 9.33
CA LEU A 106 26.32 -5.48 8.54
C LEU A 106 26.55 -6.92 8.98
N ASP A 107 26.19 -7.25 10.20
CA ASP A 107 26.40 -8.59 10.76
C ASP A 107 25.18 -9.48 10.62
N GLY A 108 24.33 -9.14 9.73
CA GLY A 108 23.13 -9.89 9.45
C GLY A 108 21.90 -9.18 9.96
N VAL A 109 20.88 -9.31 9.18
CA VAL A 109 19.58 -8.75 9.49
C VAL A 109 18.85 -9.72 10.41
N ARG A 110 18.26 -9.19 11.41
CA ARG A 110 17.50 -9.95 12.40
C ARG A 110 16.03 -9.67 12.26
#